data_940c8e9a4c0022d968845231877879b6
#
_entry.id   940c8e9a4c0022d968845231877879b6
#
_cell.length_a   1.000
_cell.length_b   1.000
_cell.length_c   1.000
_cell.angle_alpha   90.00
_cell.angle_beta   90.00
_cell.angle_gamma   90.00
#
_symmetry.space_group_name_H-M   'P 1'
#
loop_
_entity.id
_entity.type
_entity.pdbx_description
1 polymer ?
#
loop_
_entity_poly.entity_id
_entity_poly.type
_entity_poly.pdbx_seq_one_letter_code
_entity_poly.pdbx_strand_id
1 'polypeptide(L)'
;GDAAKKLWSLEAQFFNYLATSPEATITGIGCNIGIIDDLIKDGSEALNQNITDAHLSWYIDTFLARLEAGAIQIVVMTRWSINDLCGQLQREQPGEWYIVKFPIYNEKTGEMLCEEIKLKHEFLSHKALAMKTQTSYSIFLANFQQEPFSVSGNLYKNIKTYDKLPYEFDEIIAYVDSADKGKDNLCLHIAGITSEYFESKLIKKAYTLCIYYTDEGMTITQPKTAELLYKYKVNKCLIESNNGGEGFEREVRRLLNEIPEYSDHYCATETFHQSKNKEARIKSNAVYVVNNIYYPITWKSDYEAYADEICTYPERGEPKHDDGADATTGLAEMMQEEVVSFAGWARR
;
A
#
# COMPACT_ATOMS: atom_id res chain seq x y z
N GLY A 1 -26.88 -37.24 30.86
CA GLY A 1 -26.45 -35.92 30.41
C GLY A 1 -26.58 -35.81 28.89
N ASP A 2 -27.08 -34.72 28.39
CA ASP A 2 -27.18 -34.50 26.95
C ASP A 2 -25.79 -34.29 26.37
N ALA A 3 -25.38 -35.16 25.46
CA ALA A 3 -24.09 -35.11 24.80
C ALA A 3 -24.26 -35.03 23.28
N ALA A 4 -24.82 -33.95 22.81
CA ALA A 4 -24.82 -33.64 21.38
C ALA A 4 -23.53 -32.85 21.00
N LYS A 5 -23.03 -32.96 19.76
CA LYS A 5 -21.84 -32.22 19.33
C LYS A 5 -21.91 -30.69 19.51
N LYS A 6 -23.13 -30.15 19.50
CA LYS A 6 -23.39 -28.70 19.59
C LYS A 6 -23.91 -28.25 20.93
N LEU A 7 -24.49 -29.13 21.72
CA LEU A 7 -25.08 -28.86 23.03
C LEU A 7 -24.80 -29.99 23.97
N TRP A 8 -24.16 -29.74 25.10
CA TRP A 8 -23.92 -30.77 26.11
C TRP A 8 -23.86 -30.14 27.52
N SER A 9 -24.03 -30.94 28.51
CA SER A 9 -23.95 -30.58 29.92
C SER A 9 -23.18 -31.61 30.71
N LEU A 10 -22.52 -31.12 31.78
CA LEU A 10 -21.96 -32.04 32.79
C LEU A 10 -23.09 -32.70 33.58
N GLU A 11 -22.76 -33.83 34.22
CA GLU A 11 -23.71 -34.56 35.03
C GLU A 11 -24.32 -33.65 36.13
N ALA A 12 -25.62 -33.72 36.27
CA ALA A 12 -26.41 -32.89 37.21
C ALA A 12 -26.42 -31.39 36.94
N GLN A 13 -26.01 -30.91 35.75
CA GLN A 13 -26.06 -29.50 35.35
C GLN A 13 -26.79 -29.32 34.04
N PHE A 14 -27.28 -28.12 33.76
CA PHE A 14 -27.97 -27.77 32.51
C PHE A 14 -27.10 -26.83 31.67
N PHE A 15 -27.01 -27.12 30.37
CA PHE A 15 -26.42 -26.21 29.33
C PHE A 15 -25.05 -25.68 29.68
N ASN A 16 -24.07 -26.54 29.90
CA ASN A 16 -22.70 -26.09 30.16
C ASN A 16 -21.96 -25.58 28.92
N TYR A 17 -22.36 -26.08 27.73
CA TYR A 17 -21.71 -25.70 26.48
C TYR A 17 -22.70 -25.70 25.33
N LEU A 18 -22.71 -24.64 24.53
CA LEU A 18 -23.45 -24.50 23.29
C LEU A 18 -22.53 -23.99 22.19
N ALA A 19 -22.37 -24.76 21.11
CA ALA A 19 -21.74 -24.28 19.87
C ALA A 19 -22.81 -23.96 18.83
N THR A 20 -22.71 -22.80 18.21
CA THR A 20 -23.70 -22.30 17.24
C THR A 20 -23.04 -21.44 16.18
N SER A 21 -23.80 -20.94 15.22
CA SER A 21 -23.35 -19.99 14.21
C SER A 21 -24.24 -18.73 14.22
N PRO A 22 -23.80 -17.61 13.65
CA PRO A 22 -24.63 -16.40 13.55
C PRO A 22 -25.97 -16.62 12.84
N GLU A 23 -26.04 -17.57 11.93
CA GLU A 23 -27.26 -17.91 11.17
C GLU A 23 -28.23 -18.81 11.94
N ALA A 24 -27.77 -19.42 13.03
CA ALA A 24 -28.61 -20.33 13.82
C ALA A 24 -29.44 -19.54 14.84
N THR A 25 -30.66 -20.02 15.05
CA THR A 25 -31.54 -19.46 16.08
C THR A 25 -31.03 -19.84 17.48
N ILE A 26 -30.57 -18.84 18.24
CA ILE A 26 -30.19 -19.00 19.66
C ILE A 26 -31.27 -18.30 20.49
N THR A 27 -32.28 -19.02 20.91
CA THR A 27 -33.37 -18.46 21.75
C THR A 27 -33.37 -19.10 23.12
N GLY A 28 -33.52 -18.26 24.17
CA GLY A 28 -33.79 -18.74 25.52
C GLY A 28 -32.60 -19.33 26.30
N ILE A 29 -31.36 -19.24 25.76
CA ILE A 29 -30.16 -19.74 26.43
C ILE A 29 -29.23 -18.53 26.68
N GLY A 30 -28.93 -18.26 27.95
CA GLY A 30 -27.93 -17.27 28.37
C GLY A 30 -26.56 -17.91 28.58
N CYS A 31 -25.50 -17.11 28.69
CA CYS A 31 -24.15 -17.57 28.98
C CYS A 31 -23.37 -16.60 29.85
N ASN A 32 -22.48 -17.16 30.69
CA ASN A 32 -21.52 -16.41 31.48
C ASN A 32 -20.19 -16.21 30.79
N ILE A 33 -19.90 -16.99 29.74
CA ILE A 33 -18.74 -16.84 28.87
C ILE A 33 -19.25 -16.99 27.44
N GLY A 34 -19.15 -15.90 26.67
CA GLY A 34 -19.45 -15.87 25.25
C GLY A 34 -18.16 -15.81 24.44
N ILE A 35 -17.97 -16.80 23.56
CA ILE A 35 -16.79 -16.86 22.70
C ILE A 35 -17.27 -16.75 21.25
N ILE A 36 -16.70 -15.79 20.54
CA ILE A 36 -16.86 -15.63 19.08
C ILE A 36 -15.56 -16.09 18.45
N ASP A 37 -15.63 -17.05 17.57
CA ASP A 37 -14.46 -17.65 16.92
C ASP A 37 -14.61 -17.59 15.39
N ASP A 38 -13.69 -16.91 14.74
CA ASP A 38 -13.41 -16.85 13.30
C ASP A 38 -14.65 -16.65 12.41
N LEU A 39 -15.36 -15.54 12.60
CA LEU A 39 -16.60 -15.22 11.87
C LEU A 39 -16.42 -15.04 10.36
N ILE A 40 -15.24 -14.68 9.89
CA ILE A 40 -14.95 -14.42 8.47
C ILE A 40 -14.23 -15.63 7.88
N LYS A 41 -14.80 -16.17 6.81
CA LYS A 41 -14.33 -17.37 6.16
C LYS A 41 -13.18 -17.12 5.17
N ASP A 42 -13.24 -16.00 4.45
CA ASP A 42 -12.26 -15.66 3.42
C ASP A 42 -12.21 -14.16 3.11
N GLY A 43 -11.25 -13.77 2.24
CA GLY A 43 -11.06 -12.37 1.88
C GLY A 43 -12.24 -11.75 1.12
N SER A 44 -13.07 -12.54 0.42
CA SER A 44 -14.23 -12.02 -0.31
C SER A 44 -15.35 -11.60 0.65
N GLU A 45 -15.56 -12.38 1.72
CA GLU A 45 -16.47 -11.99 2.80
C GLU A 45 -15.96 -10.76 3.55
N ALA A 46 -14.66 -10.71 3.83
CA ALA A 46 -14.01 -9.59 4.53
C ALA A 46 -14.15 -8.24 3.82
N LEU A 47 -14.20 -8.25 2.49
CA LEU A 47 -14.34 -7.05 1.65
C LEU A 47 -15.81 -6.71 1.36
N ASN A 48 -16.73 -7.58 1.73
CA ASN A 48 -18.17 -7.33 1.55
C ASN A 48 -18.74 -6.60 2.77
N GLN A 49 -19.01 -5.30 2.61
CA GLN A 49 -19.54 -4.46 3.68
C GLN A 49 -20.84 -5.00 4.27
N ASN A 50 -21.73 -5.57 3.45
CA ASN A 50 -23.00 -6.12 3.94
C ASN A 50 -22.79 -7.30 4.90
N ILE A 51 -21.76 -8.12 4.67
CA ILE A 51 -21.41 -9.24 5.55
C ILE A 51 -20.82 -8.75 6.86
N THR A 52 -19.88 -7.81 6.78
CA THR A 52 -19.24 -7.25 7.99
C THR A 52 -20.25 -6.46 8.85
N ASP A 53 -21.19 -5.73 8.24
CA ASP A 53 -22.27 -5.04 8.94
C ASP A 53 -23.27 -6.03 9.55
N ALA A 54 -23.56 -7.13 8.86
CA ALA A 54 -24.41 -8.20 9.40
C ALA A 54 -23.79 -8.87 10.63
N HIS A 55 -22.45 -9.06 10.65
CA HIS A 55 -21.75 -9.58 11.82
C HIS A 55 -21.85 -8.64 13.03
N LEU A 56 -21.72 -7.32 12.81
CA LEU A 56 -21.88 -6.33 13.89
C LEU A 56 -23.33 -6.30 14.39
N SER A 57 -24.32 -6.31 13.48
CA SER A 57 -25.72 -6.35 13.85
C SER A 57 -26.05 -7.60 14.65
N TRP A 58 -25.57 -8.77 14.20
CA TRP A 58 -25.74 -10.01 14.95
C TRP A 58 -25.08 -9.96 16.34
N TYR A 59 -23.89 -9.37 16.44
CA TYR A 59 -23.22 -9.18 17.73
C TYR A 59 -24.09 -8.35 18.68
N ILE A 60 -24.61 -7.20 18.21
CA ILE A 60 -25.43 -6.30 19.02
C ILE A 60 -26.78 -6.91 19.34
N ASP A 61 -27.51 -7.43 18.35
CA ASP A 61 -28.92 -7.80 18.49
C ASP A 61 -29.11 -9.19 19.08
N THR A 62 -28.13 -10.08 18.85
CA THR A 62 -28.27 -11.49 19.23
C THR A 62 -27.28 -11.89 20.30
N PHE A 63 -25.97 -11.68 20.08
CA PHE A 63 -24.94 -12.18 20.98
C PHE A 63 -24.98 -11.46 22.34
N LEU A 64 -25.00 -10.13 22.35
CA LEU A 64 -25.09 -9.37 23.64
C LEU A 64 -26.33 -9.69 24.44
N ALA A 65 -27.46 -9.99 23.78
CA ALA A 65 -28.69 -10.38 24.48
C ALA A 65 -28.62 -11.78 25.13
N ARG A 66 -27.55 -12.56 24.89
CA ARG A 66 -27.30 -13.86 25.53
C ARG A 66 -26.35 -13.75 26.72
N LEU A 67 -25.67 -12.65 26.91
CA LEU A 67 -24.74 -12.46 28.00
C LEU A 67 -25.49 -12.17 29.30
N GLU A 68 -25.21 -12.93 30.34
CA GLU A 68 -25.69 -12.68 31.66
C GLU A 68 -24.88 -11.59 32.37
N ALA A 69 -25.40 -11.08 33.48
CA ALA A 69 -24.69 -10.03 34.23
C ALA A 69 -23.29 -10.47 34.64
N GLY A 70 -22.28 -9.71 34.28
CA GLY A 70 -20.87 -10.02 34.55
C GLY A 70 -20.27 -11.09 33.64
N ALA A 71 -20.92 -11.44 32.52
CA ALA A 71 -20.37 -12.38 31.54
C ALA A 71 -19.08 -11.90 30.92
N ILE A 72 -18.18 -12.85 30.66
CA ILE A 72 -16.92 -12.62 29.95
C ILE A 72 -17.15 -12.77 28.46
N GLN A 73 -16.63 -11.84 27.68
CA GLN A 73 -16.63 -11.90 26.23
C GLN A 73 -15.22 -12.16 25.72
N ILE A 74 -15.08 -13.10 24.78
CA ILE A 74 -13.83 -13.43 24.11
C ILE A 74 -14.10 -13.44 22.61
N VAL A 75 -13.35 -12.60 21.86
CA VAL A 75 -13.42 -12.61 20.38
C VAL A 75 -12.06 -13.05 19.87
N VAL A 76 -12.03 -14.21 19.24
CA VAL A 76 -10.85 -14.81 18.60
C VAL A 76 -11.09 -14.80 17.11
N MET A 77 -10.18 -14.21 16.35
CA MET A 77 -10.29 -14.30 14.88
C MET A 77 -8.98 -13.94 14.20
N THR A 78 -8.77 -14.53 13.05
CA THR A 78 -7.85 -14.00 12.06
C THR A 78 -8.36 -12.64 11.61
N ARG A 79 -7.50 -11.63 11.61
CA ARG A 79 -7.88 -10.32 11.05
C ARG A 79 -7.93 -10.42 9.53
N TRP A 80 -8.92 -9.80 8.92
CA TRP A 80 -9.15 -9.84 7.47
C TRP A 80 -9.30 -8.44 6.87
N SER A 81 -9.95 -7.54 7.59
CA SER A 81 -10.15 -6.16 7.16
C SER A 81 -10.25 -5.22 8.34
N ILE A 82 -10.22 -3.91 8.08
CA ILE A 82 -10.48 -2.91 9.12
C ILE A 82 -11.94 -2.94 9.59
N ASN A 83 -12.85 -3.53 8.80
CA ASN A 83 -14.27 -3.61 9.06
C ASN A 83 -14.72 -4.99 9.55
N ASP A 84 -13.80 -5.90 9.83
CA ASP A 84 -14.13 -7.12 10.55
C ASP A 84 -14.62 -6.80 11.98
N LEU A 85 -15.28 -7.75 12.65
CA LEU A 85 -15.88 -7.51 13.95
C LEU A 85 -14.87 -6.94 14.95
N CYS A 86 -13.64 -7.49 15.03
CA CYS A 86 -12.60 -6.96 15.91
C CYS A 86 -12.25 -5.50 15.60
N GLY A 87 -12.17 -5.12 14.32
CA GLY A 87 -11.90 -3.74 13.91
C GLY A 87 -13.04 -2.80 14.27
N GLN A 88 -14.28 -3.23 14.11
CA GLN A 88 -15.46 -2.44 14.48
C GLN A 88 -15.55 -2.25 16.01
N LEU A 89 -15.38 -3.32 16.80
CA LEU A 89 -15.41 -3.24 18.26
C LEU A 89 -14.31 -2.32 18.80
N GLN A 90 -13.10 -2.39 18.25
CA GLN A 90 -12.00 -1.50 18.67
C GLN A 90 -12.29 -0.02 18.38
N ARG A 91 -13.02 0.30 17.32
CA ARG A 91 -13.40 1.68 16.98
C ARG A 91 -14.57 2.19 17.81
N GLU A 92 -15.60 1.36 17.98
CA GLU A 92 -16.84 1.75 18.66
C GLU A 92 -16.73 1.73 20.19
N GLN A 93 -15.82 0.91 20.73
CA GLN A 93 -15.62 0.71 22.17
C GLN A 93 -14.13 0.89 22.55
N PRO A 94 -13.54 2.08 22.34
CA PRO A 94 -12.13 2.32 22.60
C PRO A 94 -11.82 2.18 24.11
N GLY A 95 -10.86 1.32 24.42
CA GLY A 95 -10.41 1.10 25.81
C GLY A 95 -11.23 0.07 26.61
N GLU A 96 -12.32 -0.48 26.05
CA GLU A 96 -13.13 -1.49 26.74
C GLU A 96 -12.60 -2.92 26.54
N TRP A 97 -11.69 -3.13 25.59
CA TRP A 97 -11.16 -4.43 25.21
C TRP A 97 -9.70 -4.61 25.60
N TYR A 98 -9.37 -5.75 26.19
CA TYR A 98 -7.98 -6.20 26.28
C TYR A 98 -7.58 -6.88 24.97
N ILE A 99 -6.65 -6.24 24.23
CA ILE A 99 -6.28 -6.67 22.88
C ILE A 99 -4.97 -7.43 22.92
N VAL A 100 -4.98 -8.68 22.46
CA VAL A 100 -3.79 -9.52 22.27
C VAL A 100 -3.54 -9.70 20.78
N LYS A 101 -2.31 -9.40 20.33
CA LYS A 101 -1.89 -9.56 18.92
C LYS A 101 -0.68 -10.48 18.87
N PHE A 102 -0.68 -11.37 17.89
CA PHE A 102 0.41 -12.30 17.60
C PHE A 102 0.90 -12.13 16.15
N PRO A 103 1.59 -11.03 15.80
CA PRO A 103 2.18 -10.91 14.48
C PRO A 103 3.22 -12.01 14.26
N ILE A 104 3.18 -12.67 13.09
CA ILE A 104 4.06 -13.81 12.82
C ILE A 104 5.52 -13.40 12.62
N TYR A 105 5.77 -12.15 12.25
CA TYR A 105 7.10 -11.62 11.96
C TYR A 105 7.32 -10.26 12.64
N ASN A 106 8.42 -10.14 13.35
CA ASN A 106 8.84 -8.89 13.94
C ASN A 106 9.76 -8.12 12.97
N GLU A 107 9.27 -7.06 12.36
CA GLU A 107 10.02 -6.26 11.38
C GLU A 107 11.25 -5.54 12.00
N LYS A 108 11.26 -5.33 13.32
CA LYS A 108 12.37 -4.66 14.01
C LYS A 108 13.53 -5.61 14.32
N THR A 109 13.21 -6.83 14.75
CA THR A 109 14.25 -7.82 15.11
C THR A 109 14.55 -8.78 13.94
N GLY A 110 13.65 -8.85 12.96
CA GLY A 110 13.76 -9.81 11.86
C GLY A 110 13.47 -11.26 12.26
N GLU A 111 12.80 -11.47 13.39
CA GLU A 111 12.51 -12.79 13.94
C GLU A 111 11.08 -13.22 13.65
N MET A 112 10.89 -14.52 13.44
CA MET A 112 9.58 -15.14 13.35
C MET A 112 9.02 -15.41 14.75
N LEU A 113 7.72 -15.32 14.92
CA LEU A 113 7.03 -15.73 16.15
C LEU A 113 7.20 -17.22 16.41
N CYS A 114 7.12 -18.03 15.36
CA CYS A 114 7.27 -19.49 15.44
C CYS A 114 7.74 -20.01 14.07
N GLU A 115 9.00 -20.37 13.95
CA GLU A 115 9.58 -20.91 12.72
C GLU A 115 9.11 -22.34 12.41
N GLU A 116 8.67 -23.10 13.42
CA GLU A 116 8.12 -24.44 13.24
C GLU A 116 6.78 -24.41 12.48
N ILE A 117 6.05 -23.28 12.54
CA ILE A 117 4.77 -23.12 11.83
C ILE A 117 5.02 -22.61 10.41
N LYS A 118 5.95 -21.67 10.23
CA LYS A 118 6.28 -21.08 8.93
C LYS A 118 7.70 -20.57 8.90
N LEU A 119 8.48 -21.07 7.96
CA LEU A 119 9.86 -20.65 7.77
C LEU A 119 9.94 -19.19 7.29
N LYS A 120 10.93 -18.44 7.79
CA LYS A 120 11.12 -17.04 7.45
C LYS A 120 11.17 -16.79 5.94
N HIS A 121 11.92 -17.60 5.18
CA HIS A 121 12.04 -17.43 3.73
C HIS A 121 10.73 -17.68 2.99
N GLU A 122 9.88 -18.60 3.46
CA GLU A 122 8.55 -18.84 2.91
C GLU A 122 7.61 -17.66 3.19
N PHE A 123 7.65 -17.12 4.41
CA PHE A 123 6.92 -15.91 4.77
C PHE A 123 7.29 -14.73 3.89
N LEU A 124 8.59 -14.45 3.72
CA LEU A 124 9.08 -13.35 2.89
C LEU A 124 8.74 -13.55 1.40
N SER A 125 8.79 -14.78 0.91
CA SER A 125 8.37 -15.11 -0.46
C SER A 125 6.87 -14.89 -0.66
N HIS A 126 6.05 -15.27 0.31
CA HIS A 126 4.60 -15.03 0.30
C HIS A 126 4.29 -13.53 0.38
N LYS A 127 4.99 -12.77 1.27
CA LYS A 127 4.88 -11.31 1.34
C LYS A 127 5.15 -10.66 -0.01
N ALA A 128 6.25 -11.03 -0.68
CA ALA A 128 6.61 -10.52 -2.00
C ALA A 128 5.57 -10.86 -3.08
N LEU A 129 4.93 -12.04 -3.00
CA LEU A 129 3.86 -12.40 -3.90
C LEU A 129 2.57 -11.61 -3.63
N ALA A 130 2.22 -11.44 -2.36
CA ALA A 130 1.04 -10.68 -1.94
C ALA A 130 1.15 -9.20 -2.35
N MET A 131 2.35 -8.62 -2.33
CA MET A 131 2.62 -7.24 -2.73
C MET A 131 2.33 -6.93 -4.21
N LYS A 132 1.99 -7.94 -5.03
CA LYS A 132 1.62 -7.72 -6.45
C LYS A 132 0.29 -6.99 -6.61
N THR A 133 -0.61 -7.08 -5.66
CA THR A 133 -1.87 -6.33 -5.64
C THR A 133 -2.14 -5.76 -4.25
N GLN A 134 -2.77 -4.60 -4.18
CA GLN A 134 -3.08 -3.96 -2.91
C GLN A 134 -4.05 -4.81 -2.06
N THR A 135 -5.05 -5.41 -2.70
CA THR A 135 -6.00 -6.30 -2.02
C THR A 135 -5.29 -7.49 -1.38
N SER A 136 -4.45 -8.20 -2.14
CA SER A 136 -3.71 -9.35 -1.61
C SER A 136 -2.75 -8.94 -0.48
N TYR A 137 -2.12 -7.77 -0.60
CA TYR A 137 -1.22 -7.27 0.43
C TYR A 137 -1.96 -6.85 1.71
N SER A 138 -3.14 -6.23 1.59
CA SER A 138 -3.98 -5.90 2.74
C SER A 138 -4.40 -7.16 3.49
N ILE A 139 -4.85 -8.19 2.77
CA ILE A 139 -5.22 -9.48 3.35
C ILE A 139 -4.00 -10.15 3.99
N PHE A 140 -2.84 -10.12 3.34
CA PHE A 140 -1.61 -10.67 3.90
C PHE A 140 -1.23 -10.00 5.22
N LEU A 141 -1.21 -8.66 5.28
CA LEU A 141 -0.90 -7.93 6.52
C LEU A 141 -1.95 -8.18 7.60
N ALA A 142 -3.22 -8.24 7.23
CA ALA A 142 -4.29 -8.56 8.16
C ALA A 142 -4.07 -9.93 8.80
N ASN A 143 -3.85 -10.97 8.00
CA ASN A 143 -3.76 -12.35 8.47
C ASN A 143 -2.47 -12.64 9.22
N PHE A 144 -1.33 -12.19 8.69
CA PHE A 144 -0.02 -12.54 9.24
C PHE A 144 0.54 -11.53 10.24
N GLN A 145 0.24 -10.23 10.06
CA GLN A 145 0.72 -9.18 10.95
C GLN A 145 -0.38 -8.62 11.86
N GLN A 146 -1.64 -9.04 11.65
CA GLN A 146 -2.83 -8.55 12.35
C GLN A 146 -2.98 -7.02 12.22
N GLU A 147 -2.56 -6.49 11.08
CA GLU A 147 -2.57 -5.07 10.73
C GLU A 147 -3.35 -4.83 9.42
N PRO A 148 -4.69 -5.03 9.44
CA PRO A 148 -5.48 -4.74 8.25
C PRO A 148 -5.47 -3.24 7.96
N PHE A 149 -5.40 -2.90 6.69
CA PHE A 149 -5.64 -1.54 6.23
C PHE A 149 -6.82 -1.48 5.25
N SER A 150 -7.43 -0.31 5.12
CA SER A 150 -8.57 -0.17 4.21
C SER A 150 -8.07 -0.24 2.77
N VAL A 151 -8.66 -1.15 1.99
CA VAL A 151 -8.51 -1.21 0.54
C VAL A 151 -9.54 -0.32 -0.16
N SER A 152 -10.60 0.09 0.54
CA SER A 152 -11.60 1.03 0.02
C SER A 152 -11.21 2.49 0.30
N GLY A 153 -11.41 3.36 -0.66
CA GLY A 153 -11.12 4.80 -0.57
C GLY A 153 -9.90 5.18 -1.40
N ASN A 154 -8.90 5.83 -0.82
CA ASN A 154 -7.75 6.35 -1.56
C ASN A 154 -6.69 5.29 -1.79
N LEU A 155 -6.07 5.31 -2.97
CA LEU A 155 -5.11 4.31 -3.42
C LEU A 155 -3.80 4.36 -2.63
N TYR A 156 -3.30 5.56 -2.34
CA TYR A 156 -2.02 5.78 -1.66
C TYR A 156 -2.23 6.10 -0.19
N LYS A 157 -2.17 5.07 0.66
CA LYS A 157 -2.27 5.22 2.12
C LYS A 157 -0.94 4.94 2.77
N ASN A 158 -0.69 5.60 3.91
CA ASN A 158 0.53 5.42 4.69
C ASN A 158 1.81 5.69 3.88
N ILE A 159 1.80 6.76 3.08
CA ILE A 159 2.97 7.24 2.35
C ILE A 159 4.12 7.44 3.33
N LYS A 160 5.25 6.85 3.03
CA LYS A 160 6.45 6.95 3.86
C LYS A 160 7.10 8.33 3.72
N THR A 161 7.59 8.84 4.82
CA THR A 161 8.28 10.12 4.85
C THR A 161 9.68 9.99 5.44
N TYR A 162 10.54 10.95 5.12
CA TYR A 162 11.87 11.10 5.71
C TYR A 162 12.04 12.51 6.27
N ASP A 163 12.80 12.62 7.34
CA ASP A 163 13.25 13.90 7.93
C ASP A 163 14.65 14.27 7.45
N LYS A 164 15.51 13.25 7.24
CA LYS A 164 16.87 13.43 6.74
C LYS A 164 17.13 12.51 5.56
N LEU A 165 17.79 13.06 4.54
CA LEU A 165 18.25 12.28 3.40
C LEU A 165 19.38 11.31 3.80
N PRO A 166 19.52 10.19 3.10
CA PRO A 166 20.74 9.37 3.13
C PRO A 166 21.99 10.21 2.81
N TYR A 167 23.13 9.77 3.30
CA TYR A 167 24.40 10.46 3.07
C TYR A 167 24.80 10.48 1.60
N GLU A 168 24.55 9.38 0.90
CA GLU A 168 24.83 9.23 -0.54
C GLU A 168 23.67 8.49 -1.23
N PHE A 169 23.51 8.76 -2.51
CA PHE A 169 22.63 8.02 -3.41
C PHE A 169 23.46 7.25 -4.43
N ASP A 170 23.00 6.06 -4.81
CA ASP A 170 23.63 5.28 -5.87
C ASP A 170 23.46 5.99 -7.22
N GLU A 171 22.30 6.58 -7.42
CA GLU A 171 21.94 7.38 -8.60
C GLU A 171 20.77 8.33 -8.26
N ILE A 172 20.60 9.37 -9.08
CA ILE A 172 19.43 10.23 -9.04
C ILE A 172 18.71 10.10 -10.37
N ILE A 173 17.44 9.67 -10.30
CA ILE A 173 16.61 9.44 -11.47
C ILE A 173 15.42 10.40 -11.51
N ALA A 174 14.86 10.58 -12.69
CA ALA A 174 13.67 11.38 -12.90
C ALA A 174 12.71 10.70 -13.88
N TYR A 175 11.43 10.93 -13.67
CA TYR A 175 10.38 10.58 -14.61
C TYR A 175 9.52 11.80 -14.92
N VAL A 176 9.15 11.96 -16.20
CA VAL A 176 8.29 13.05 -16.65
C VAL A 176 7.08 12.45 -17.37
N ASP A 177 5.91 12.70 -16.81
CA ASP A 177 4.65 12.63 -17.56
C ASP A 177 4.42 13.99 -18.19
N SER A 178 4.60 14.06 -19.52
CA SER A 178 4.55 15.32 -20.26
C SER A 178 3.15 15.59 -20.77
N ALA A 179 2.56 16.74 -20.37
CA ALA A 179 1.33 17.23 -20.97
C ALA A 179 1.61 18.09 -22.20
N ASP A 180 0.88 17.83 -23.30
CA ASP A 180 0.69 18.80 -24.37
C ASP A 180 -0.62 19.58 -24.10
N LYS A 181 -0.82 20.72 -24.69
CA LYS A 181 -1.92 21.66 -24.46
C LYS A 181 -3.28 21.00 -24.15
N GLY A 182 -3.77 21.17 -22.91
CA GLY A 182 -5.06 20.63 -22.52
C GLY A 182 -5.37 20.79 -21.04
N LYS A 183 -6.12 19.84 -20.48
CA LYS A 183 -6.48 19.77 -19.06
C LYS A 183 -5.50 18.98 -18.21
N ASP A 184 -4.49 18.40 -18.84
CA ASP A 184 -3.52 17.52 -18.19
C ASP A 184 -2.36 18.34 -17.64
N ASN A 185 -1.82 17.94 -16.49
CA ASN A 185 -0.69 18.58 -15.86
C ASN A 185 0.61 17.88 -16.27
N LEU A 186 1.69 18.66 -16.39
CA LEU A 186 3.02 18.07 -16.40
C LEU A 186 3.38 17.66 -14.98
N CYS A 187 3.89 16.44 -14.83
CA CYS A 187 4.51 15.99 -13.58
C CYS A 187 5.94 15.50 -13.80
N LEU A 188 6.91 16.19 -13.23
CA LEU A 188 8.29 15.74 -13.10
C LEU A 188 8.52 15.27 -11.66
N HIS A 189 8.94 14.01 -11.50
CA HIS A 189 9.30 13.44 -10.21
C HIS A 189 10.79 13.08 -10.20
N ILE A 190 11.58 13.74 -9.35
CA ILE A 190 13.01 13.50 -9.17
C ILE A 190 13.24 12.80 -7.84
N ALA A 191 14.01 11.72 -7.83
CA ALA A 191 14.32 10.98 -6.61
C ALA A 191 15.76 10.45 -6.60
N GLY A 192 16.39 10.48 -5.43
CA GLY A 192 17.64 9.79 -5.15
C GLY A 192 17.38 8.33 -4.77
N ILE A 193 18.13 7.42 -5.36
CA ILE A 193 17.98 5.98 -5.17
C ILE A 193 19.06 5.47 -4.24
N THR A 194 18.67 4.64 -3.28
CA THR A 194 19.56 3.81 -2.48
C THR A 194 19.23 2.34 -2.71
N SER A 195 20.26 1.51 -2.74
CA SER A 195 20.13 0.07 -2.93
C SER A 195 20.75 -0.67 -1.76
N GLU A 196 20.04 -1.62 -1.21
CA GLU A 196 20.54 -2.49 -0.16
C GLU A 196 20.24 -3.96 -0.50
N TYR A 197 21.13 -4.87 -0.13
CA TYR A 197 20.89 -6.29 -0.26
C TYR A 197 20.28 -6.82 1.03
N PHE A 198 19.11 -7.40 0.92
CA PHE A 198 18.47 -8.14 1.99
C PHE A 198 18.20 -9.58 1.51
N GLU A 199 18.81 -10.57 2.19
CA GLU A 199 18.70 -12.00 1.84
C GLU A 199 18.91 -12.28 0.34
N SER A 200 19.99 -11.73 -0.23
CA SER A 200 20.35 -11.86 -1.66
C SER A 200 19.38 -11.20 -2.64
N LYS A 201 18.41 -10.42 -2.18
CA LYS A 201 17.55 -9.58 -3.04
C LYS A 201 18.00 -8.13 -2.95
N LEU A 202 18.10 -7.48 -4.11
CA LEU A 202 18.33 -6.05 -4.19
C LEU A 202 17.01 -5.33 -3.86
N ILE A 203 17.03 -4.51 -2.83
CA ILE A 203 15.92 -3.63 -2.46
C ILE A 203 16.34 -2.21 -2.79
N LYS A 204 15.57 -1.55 -3.65
CA LYS A 204 15.77 -0.14 -3.98
C LYS A 204 14.75 0.72 -3.23
N LYS A 205 15.20 1.85 -2.70
CA LYS A 205 14.38 2.88 -2.08
C LYS A 205 14.61 4.19 -2.80
N ALA A 206 13.55 4.91 -3.09
CA ALA A 206 13.60 6.25 -3.68
C ALA A 206 13.29 7.30 -2.61
N TYR A 207 14.06 8.36 -2.61
CA TYR A 207 13.84 9.54 -1.76
C TYR A 207 13.50 10.72 -2.67
N THR A 208 12.24 11.14 -2.65
CA THR A 208 11.76 12.27 -3.47
C THR A 208 12.53 13.54 -3.14
N LEU A 209 13.24 14.06 -4.10
CA LEU A 209 14.03 15.30 -3.98
C LEU A 209 13.29 16.52 -4.51
N CYS A 210 12.46 16.32 -5.55
CA CYS A 210 11.68 17.38 -6.17
C CYS A 210 10.47 16.82 -6.89
N ILE A 211 9.35 17.51 -6.75
CA ILE A 211 8.17 17.38 -7.61
C ILE A 211 7.97 18.73 -8.31
N TYR A 212 7.82 18.70 -9.62
CA TYR A 212 7.33 19.83 -10.39
C TYR A 212 6.04 19.43 -11.08
N TYR A 213 4.93 19.98 -10.58
CA TYR A 213 3.58 19.65 -11.00
C TYR A 213 2.86 20.93 -11.40
N THR A 214 2.47 21.05 -12.69
CA THR A 214 1.94 22.30 -13.23
C THR A 214 1.12 22.08 -14.49
N ASP A 215 0.18 22.98 -14.77
CA ASP A 215 -0.59 23.09 -16.01
C ASP A 215 0.00 24.07 -17.03
N GLU A 216 1.20 24.59 -16.76
CA GLU A 216 1.89 25.53 -17.65
C GLU A 216 2.30 24.86 -18.99
N GLY A 217 2.36 25.68 -20.04
CA GLY A 217 2.71 25.19 -21.37
C GLY A 217 4.20 24.84 -21.54
N MET A 218 4.50 24.06 -22.58
CA MET A 218 5.86 23.53 -22.87
C MET A 218 6.96 24.59 -22.95
N THR A 219 6.65 25.81 -23.38
CA THR A 219 7.63 26.91 -23.41
C THR A 219 8.17 27.33 -22.05
N ILE A 220 7.42 27.02 -20.98
CA ILE A 220 7.79 27.26 -19.59
C ILE A 220 8.35 25.98 -18.97
N THR A 221 7.66 24.86 -19.20
CA THR A 221 7.98 23.59 -18.54
C THR A 221 9.27 22.95 -19.06
N GLN A 222 9.60 23.09 -20.34
CA GLN A 222 10.85 22.54 -20.91
C GLN A 222 12.11 23.18 -20.28
N PRO A 223 12.27 24.53 -20.25
CA PRO A 223 13.42 25.14 -19.58
C PRO A 223 13.45 24.82 -18.08
N LYS A 224 12.29 24.80 -17.43
CA LYS A 224 12.21 24.48 -16.00
C LYS A 224 12.60 23.04 -15.70
N THR A 225 12.21 22.10 -16.55
CA THR A 225 12.63 20.71 -16.45
C THR A 225 14.15 20.59 -16.60
N ALA A 226 14.75 21.21 -17.63
CA ALA A 226 16.21 21.20 -17.82
C ALA A 226 16.96 21.78 -16.61
N GLU A 227 16.48 22.92 -16.07
CA GLU A 227 17.02 23.55 -14.86
C GLU A 227 16.99 22.58 -13.66
N LEU A 228 15.86 21.93 -13.42
CA LEU A 228 15.69 21.01 -12.30
C LEU A 228 16.52 19.73 -12.45
N LEU A 229 16.59 19.16 -13.65
CA LEU A 229 17.46 18.00 -13.93
C LEU A 229 18.92 18.32 -13.63
N TYR A 230 19.39 19.49 -14.04
CA TYR A 230 20.75 19.96 -13.74
C TYR A 230 20.94 20.27 -12.26
N LYS A 231 20.02 21.01 -11.62
CA LYS A 231 20.08 21.40 -10.20
C LYS A 231 20.22 20.22 -9.28
N TYR A 232 19.46 19.16 -9.54
CA TYR A 232 19.47 17.94 -8.71
C TYR A 232 20.49 16.91 -9.20
N LYS A 233 21.31 17.23 -10.23
CA LYS A 233 22.33 16.34 -10.78
C LYS A 233 21.76 14.97 -11.16
N VAL A 234 20.65 14.99 -11.89
CA VAL A 234 19.94 13.77 -12.33
C VAL A 234 20.80 12.99 -13.31
N ASN A 235 21.00 11.70 -13.06
CA ASN A 235 21.78 10.81 -13.91
C ASN A 235 20.96 10.32 -15.11
N LYS A 236 19.69 9.96 -14.89
CA LYS A 236 18.80 9.44 -15.92
C LYS A 236 17.40 10.03 -15.78
N CYS A 237 16.84 10.51 -16.89
CA CYS A 237 15.49 11.03 -16.98
C CYS A 237 14.72 10.28 -18.07
N LEU A 238 13.60 9.67 -17.70
CA LEU A 238 12.68 9.03 -18.63
C LEU A 238 11.47 9.93 -18.88
N ILE A 239 11.16 10.19 -20.14
CA ILE A 239 10.09 11.11 -20.54
C ILE A 239 9.07 10.34 -21.36
N GLU A 240 7.81 10.36 -20.94
CA GLU A 240 6.74 9.70 -21.69
C GLU A 240 6.50 10.40 -23.02
N SER A 241 6.54 9.63 -24.13
CA SER A 241 6.46 10.17 -25.50
C SER A 241 5.03 10.34 -26.02
N ASN A 242 4.03 9.92 -25.24
CA ASN A 242 2.64 10.13 -25.59
C ASN A 242 2.35 11.64 -25.64
N ASN A 243 1.46 12.07 -26.55
CA ASN A 243 0.98 13.46 -26.62
C ASN A 243 2.08 14.56 -26.77
N GLY A 244 3.13 14.30 -27.58
CA GLY A 244 4.15 15.33 -27.86
C GLY A 244 5.44 15.22 -27.06
N GLY A 245 5.60 14.23 -26.22
CA GLY A 245 6.77 14.03 -25.36
C GLY A 245 8.11 13.87 -26.10
N GLU A 246 8.13 13.41 -27.36
CA GLU A 246 9.35 13.40 -28.18
C GLU A 246 9.88 14.82 -28.47
N GLY A 247 8.96 15.77 -28.72
CA GLY A 247 9.34 17.18 -28.91
C GLY A 247 9.78 17.81 -27.59
N PHE A 248 9.17 17.45 -26.50
CA PHE A 248 9.52 17.88 -25.16
C PHE A 248 10.93 17.41 -24.78
N GLU A 249 11.22 16.12 -24.93
CA GLU A 249 12.54 15.53 -24.63
C GLU A 249 13.65 16.18 -25.48
N ARG A 250 13.41 16.33 -26.80
CA ARG A 250 14.39 16.91 -27.70
C ARG A 250 14.82 18.32 -27.25
N GLU A 251 13.86 19.15 -26.82
CA GLU A 251 14.14 20.49 -26.36
C GLU A 251 14.84 20.48 -24.99
N VAL A 252 14.39 19.67 -24.03
CA VAL A 252 15.07 19.51 -22.75
C VAL A 252 16.52 19.06 -22.93
N ARG A 253 16.77 18.06 -23.78
CA ARG A 253 18.11 17.58 -24.09
C ARG A 253 18.96 18.65 -24.76
N ARG A 254 18.39 19.43 -25.69
CA ARG A 254 19.06 20.55 -26.32
C ARG A 254 19.50 21.58 -25.27
N LEU A 255 18.62 21.98 -24.36
CA LEU A 255 18.91 22.93 -23.31
C LEU A 255 19.99 22.41 -22.36
N LEU A 256 19.95 21.15 -21.96
CA LEU A 256 20.99 20.54 -21.11
C LEU A 256 22.38 20.55 -21.78
N ASN A 257 22.45 20.43 -23.09
CA ASN A 257 23.73 20.38 -23.83
C ASN A 257 24.24 21.76 -24.25
N GLU A 258 23.36 22.75 -24.51
CA GLU A 258 23.71 24.03 -25.08
C GLU A 258 23.90 25.14 -24.01
N ILE A 259 23.32 25.00 -22.82
CA ILE A 259 23.49 25.97 -21.73
C ILE A 259 24.84 25.72 -21.07
N PRO A 260 25.79 26.69 -21.16
CA PRO A 260 27.17 26.50 -20.66
C PRO A 260 27.23 26.14 -19.18
N GLU A 261 26.32 26.71 -18.37
CA GLU A 261 26.22 26.45 -16.93
C GLU A 261 25.88 25.02 -16.58
N TYR A 262 25.35 24.21 -17.54
CA TYR A 262 24.96 22.82 -17.33
C TYR A 262 26.04 21.82 -17.81
N SER A 263 27.14 22.31 -18.40
CA SER A 263 28.16 21.47 -19.07
C SER A 263 28.98 20.57 -18.13
N ASP A 264 28.95 20.81 -16.82
CA ASP A 264 29.65 20.00 -15.80
C ASP A 264 28.90 18.74 -15.38
N HIS A 265 27.70 18.52 -15.92
CA HIS A 265 26.88 17.35 -15.57
C HIS A 265 26.17 16.77 -16.80
N TYR A 266 26.23 15.46 -16.95
CA TYR A 266 25.50 14.72 -17.98
C TYR A 266 24.28 14.03 -17.43
N CYS A 267 23.10 14.33 -18.00
CA CYS A 267 21.85 13.64 -17.74
C CYS A 267 21.44 12.84 -19.00
N ALA A 268 21.32 11.53 -18.88
CA ALA A 268 20.79 10.69 -19.94
C ALA A 268 19.27 10.90 -20.03
N THR A 269 18.79 11.52 -21.11
CA THR A 269 17.35 11.65 -21.39
C THR A 269 16.92 10.61 -22.40
N GLU A 270 15.85 9.89 -22.10
CA GLU A 270 15.27 8.84 -22.95
C GLU A 270 13.76 9.05 -23.07
N THR A 271 13.20 8.73 -24.22
CA THR A 271 11.75 8.67 -24.40
C THR A 271 11.29 7.23 -24.49
N PHE A 272 10.06 6.97 -24.05
CA PHE A 272 9.41 5.69 -24.26
C PHE A 272 7.92 5.90 -24.51
N HIS A 273 7.32 4.99 -25.28
CA HIS A 273 5.89 5.00 -25.55
C HIS A 273 5.15 4.10 -24.57
N GLN A 274 4.26 4.71 -23.75
CA GLN A 274 3.42 3.94 -22.82
C GLN A 274 2.21 3.36 -23.55
N SER A 275 2.16 2.04 -23.66
CA SER A 275 1.05 1.31 -24.32
C SER A 275 0.10 0.62 -23.35
N LYS A 276 0.46 0.55 -22.06
CA LYS A 276 -0.37 -0.10 -21.03
C LYS A 276 -1.49 0.85 -20.59
N ASN A 277 -2.60 0.27 -20.15
CA ASN A 277 -3.67 1.05 -19.53
C ASN A 277 -3.16 1.78 -18.29
N LYS A 278 -3.26 3.12 -18.27
CA LYS A 278 -2.75 4.02 -17.22
C LYS A 278 -3.28 3.64 -15.85
N GLU A 279 -4.60 3.50 -15.70
CA GLU A 279 -5.24 3.16 -14.42
C GLU A 279 -4.78 1.79 -13.87
N ALA A 280 -4.72 0.77 -14.74
CA ALA A 280 -4.26 -0.56 -14.34
C ALA A 280 -2.79 -0.55 -13.90
N ARG A 281 -1.95 0.24 -14.56
CA ARG A 281 -0.54 0.44 -14.24
C ARG A 281 -0.36 1.10 -12.88
N ILE A 282 -1.06 2.21 -12.65
CA ILE A 282 -1.06 2.94 -11.38
C ILE A 282 -1.48 2.02 -10.22
N LYS A 283 -2.61 1.34 -10.38
CA LYS A 283 -3.14 0.44 -9.34
C LYS A 283 -2.21 -0.75 -9.04
N SER A 284 -1.59 -1.34 -10.06
CA SER A 284 -0.68 -2.47 -9.86
C SER A 284 0.63 -2.08 -9.17
N ASN A 285 1.09 -0.85 -9.33
CA ASN A 285 2.32 -0.35 -8.71
C ASN A 285 2.11 0.36 -7.36
N ALA A 286 0.86 0.64 -6.96
CA ALA A 286 0.58 1.44 -5.76
C ALA A 286 1.24 0.90 -4.49
N VAL A 287 1.24 -0.42 -4.30
CA VAL A 287 1.90 -1.07 -3.15
C VAL A 287 3.42 -0.88 -3.19
N TYR A 288 4.02 -0.98 -4.38
CA TYR A 288 5.46 -0.74 -4.52
C TYR A 288 5.80 0.71 -4.21
N VAL A 289 5.03 1.66 -4.73
CA VAL A 289 5.16 3.10 -4.45
C VAL A 289 5.14 3.37 -2.94
N VAL A 290 4.09 2.93 -2.25
CA VAL A 290 3.91 3.17 -0.81
C VAL A 290 5.03 2.54 0.03
N ASN A 291 5.60 1.42 -0.41
CA ASN A 291 6.64 0.73 0.35
C ASN A 291 8.06 1.22 0.05
N ASN A 292 8.31 1.80 -1.11
CA ASN A 292 9.68 2.06 -1.56
C ASN A 292 9.96 3.52 -1.91
N ILE A 293 8.94 4.38 -2.02
CA ILE A 293 9.13 5.82 -2.27
C ILE A 293 8.88 6.61 -0.99
N TYR A 294 9.86 7.40 -0.60
CA TYR A 294 9.85 8.23 0.60
C TYR A 294 9.77 9.70 0.19
N TYR A 295 8.93 10.45 0.87
CA TYR A 295 8.75 11.89 0.65
C TYR A 295 9.33 12.70 1.81
N PRO A 296 9.76 13.95 1.60
CA PRO A 296 10.12 14.82 2.71
C PRO A 296 8.92 14.98 3.66
N ILE A 297 9.16 15.14 4.95
CA ILE A 297 8.07 15.27 5.93
C ILE A 297 7.14 16.45 5.60
N THR A 298 7.65 17.47 4.90
CA THR A 298 6.93 18.68 4.47
C THR A 298 6.24 18.54 3.10
N TRP A 299 6.30 17.38 2.44
CA TRP A 299 5.89 17.21 1.04
C TRP A 299 4.47 17.71 0.73
N LYS A 300 3.55 17.63 1.70
CA LYS A 300 2.16 18.08 1.50
C LYS A 300 2.05 19.60 1.39
N SER A 301 2.92 20.34 2.07
CA SER A 301 2.99 21.79 1.97
C SER A 301 3.91 22.25 0.84
N ASP A 302 4.94 21.46 0.51
CA ASP A 302 5.90 21.83 -0.53
C ASP A 302 5.34 21.59 -1.94
N TYR A 303 4.42 20.61 -2.08
CA TYR A 303 3.85 20.15 -3.35
C TYR A 303 2.32 19.98 -3.25
N GLU A 304 1.60 21.04 -2.86
CA GLU A 304 0.17 20.98 -2.48
C GLU A 304 -0.70 20.31 -3.54
N ALA A 305 -0.65 20.75 -4.80
CA ALA A 305 -1.50 20.23 -5.87
C ALA A 305 -1.23 18.74 -6.17
N TYR A 306 0.05 18.35 -6.18
CA TYR A 306 0.46 16.96 -6.32
C TYR A 306 0.01 16.12 -5.11
N ALA A 307 0.17 16.67 -3.90
CA ALA A 307 -0.21 15.99 -2.67
C ALA A 307 -1.73 15.76 -2.60
N ASP A 308 -2.51 16.74 -3.04
CA ASP A 308 -3.97 16.61 -3.14
C ASP A 308 -4.35 15.47 -4.08
N GLU A 309 -3.72 15.37 -5.27
CA GLU A 309 -3.98 14.28 -6.20
C GLU A 309 -3.62 12.93 -5.56
N ILE A 310 -2.39 12.77 -5.07
CA ILE A 310 -1.93 11.49 -4.49
C ILE A 310 -2.77 11.07 -3.29
N CYS A 311 -3.10 12.01 -2.39
CA CYS A 311 -3.89 11.71 -1.20
C CYS A 311 -5.36 11.41 -1.49
N THR A 312 -5.89 11.90 -2.62
CA THR A 312 -7.30 11.72 -3.00
C THR A 312 -7.51 10.74 -4.14
N TYR A 313 -6.43 10.20 -4.74
CA TYR A 313 -6.53 9.24 -5.85
C TYR A 313 -7.37 8.02 -5.44
N PRO A 314 -8.52 7.77 -6.12
CA PRO A 314 -9.44 6.74 -5.68
C PRO A 314 -8.94 5.35 -6.07
N GLU A 315 -9.17 4.38 -5.21
CA GLU A 315 -8.93 2.98 -5.55
C GLU A 315 -9.95 2.45 -6.56
N ARG A 316 -11.18 2.99 -6.50
CA ARG A 316 -12.28 2.65 -7.41
C ARG A 316 -12.92 3.92 -7.95
N GLY A 317 -13.30 3.89 -9.21
CA GLY A 317 -13.85 5.05 -9.91
C GLY A 317 -12.78 5.88 -10.61
N GLU A 318 -13.20 6.93 -11.27
CA GLU A 318 -12.31 7.80 -12.04
C GLU A 318 -11.66 8.86 -11.14
N PRO A 319 -10.34 9.05 -11.20
CA PRO A 319 -9.67 10.14 -10.51
C PRO A 319 -10.01 11.48 -11.19
N LYS A 320 -9.86 12.57 -10.43
CA LYS A 320 -10.00 13.93 -10.98
C LYS A 320 -8.79 14.29 -11.88
N HIS A 321 -7.61 13.86 -11.46
CA HIS A 321 -6.32 13.97 -12.16
C HIS A 321 -5.55 12.70 -11.87
N ASP A 322 -4.64 12.32 -12.77
CA ASP A 322 -3.83 11.10 -12.62
C ASP A 322 -2.34 11.29 -13.04
N ASP A 323 -1.95 12.50 -13.38
CA ASP A 323 -0.61 12.81 -13.90
C ASP A 323 0.49 12.65 -12.83
N GLY A 324 0.20 13.06 -11.59
CA GLY A 324 1.09 12.87 -10.45
C GLY A 324 1.26 11.40 -10.07
N ALA A 325 0.14 10.67 -10.06
CA ALA A 325 0.13 9.23 -9.79
C ALA A 325 0.85 8.45 -10.90
N ASP A 326 0.70 8.89 -12.15
CA ASP A 326 1.35 8.28 -13.30
C ASP A 326 2.87 8.50 -13.30
N ALA A 327 3.33 9.73 -13.10
CA ALA A 327 4.74 10.03 -12.98
C ALA A 327 5.41 9.26 -11.82
N THR A 328 4.72 9.16 -10.68
CA THR A 328 5.21 8.38 -9.53
C THR A 328 5.28 6.89 -9.84
N THR A 329 4.30 6.38 -10.59
CA THR A 329 4.29 4.99 -11.04
C THR A 329 5.42 4.74 -12.04
N GLY A 330 5.65 5.65 -12.97
CA GLY A 330 6.77 5.57 -13.92
C GLY A 330 8.13 5.53 -13.23
N LEU A 331 8.33 6.37 -12.21
CA LEU A 331 9.53 6.32 -11.36
C LEU A 331 9.69 4.94 -10.69
N ALA A 332 8.61 4.39 -10.14
CA ALA A 332 8.60 3.07 -9.53
C ALA A 332 8.94 1.95 -10.53
N GLU A 333 8.46 2.05 -11.77
CA GLU A 333 8.78 1.10 -12.85
C GLU A 333 10.26 1.18 -13.24
N MET A 334 10.84 2.38 -13.36
CA MET A 334 12.29 2.56 -13.58
C MET A 334 13.13 1.83 -12.54
N MET A 335 12.73 1.91 -11.26
CA MET A 335 13.42 1.21 -10.17
C MET A 335 13.34 -0.32 -10.30
N GLN A 336 12.26 -0.85 -10.87
CA GLN A 336 12.01 -2.29 -11.00
C GLN A 336 12.68 -2.89 -12.25
N GLU A 337 12.74 -2.17 -13.38
CA GLU A 337 13.30 -2.67 -14.64
C GLU A 337 14.79 -2.99 -14.56
N GLU A 338 15.58 -2.22 -13.83
CA GLU A 338 17.00 -2.48 -13.65
C GLU A 338 17.29 -3.76 -12.85
N VAL A 339 16.37 -4.19 -11.98
CA VAL A 339 16.49 -5.47 -11.25
C VAL A 339 16.36 -6.68 -12.18
N VAL A 340 15.61 -6.55 -13.27
CA VAL A 340 15.38 -7.64 -14.24
C VAL A 340 16.54 -7.78 -15.22
N SER A 341 17.23 -6.68 -15.58
CA SER A 341 18.36 -6.73 -16.52
C SER A 341 19.58 -7.49 -15.97
N PHE A 342 19.85 -7.42 -14.68
CA PHE A 342 20.93 -8.18 -14.05
C PHE A 342 20.68 -9.70 -14.01
N ALA A 343 19.43 -10.14 -13.91
CA ALA A 343 19.07 -11.57 -13.94
C ALA A 343 19.24 -12.20 -15.33
N GLY A 344 19.22 -11.39 -16.40
CA GLY A 344 19.44 -11.84 -17.80
C GLY A 344 20.89 -12.12 -18.16
N TRP A 345 21.85 -11.51 -17.48
CA TRP A 345 23.30 -11.66 -17.76
C TRP A 345 23.95 -12.86 -17.04
N ALA A 346 23.35 -13.38 -15.98
CA ALA A 346 23.85 -14.55 -15.24
C ALA A 346 23.48 -15.90 -15.90
N ARG A 347 22.85 -15.90 -17.09
CA ARG A 347 22.46 -17.13 -17.83
C ARG A 347 23.04 -17.22 -19.26
N ARG A 348 24.22 -16.66 -19.49
CA ARG A 348 25.00 -16.95 -20.71
C ARG A 348 26.39 -17.42 -20.39
#